data_a74f45d9d2685ec90bac9a6aca042fd3
#
_entry.id   a74f45d9d2685ec90bac9a6aca042fd3
#
_cell.length_a   1.000
_cell.length_b   1.000
_cell.length_c   1.000
_cell.angle_alpha   90.00
_cell.angle_beta   90.00
_cell.angle_gamma   90.00
#
_symmetry.space_group_name_H-M   'P 1'
#
loop_
_entity.id
_entity.type
_entity.pdbx_description
1 polymer ?
#
loop_
_entity_poly.entity_id
_entity_poly.type
_entity_poly.pdbx_seq_one_letter_code
_entity_poly.pdbx_strand_id
1 'polypeptide(L)'
;MNLKDALDRTVRCYPDRPAVVTDDGRSLTYSELDDRATKLANALAERVGTERCAVLSVNTAAAVESMFAGNKRGVATVQLSYRATVEELADMADTAEAAAVVFDDHNADEALKLFDRGVFEIAIHAGDREIDRPAVESYEAVLNGADPELEPTLPAGEECAVLYTSGTTSVPKAVPFDQEQLWYGAIQGIMEHGIDETDIALCTSPWYHMVTTDAWLYPHFVAGATVVLHSTFDPEEALELVAEHDATGLLGVPTQLKTLNGVQKELETSYDTDSLRYVRTGGAIVTENLVEETSVYLCDQVYNTYGMTEAGPDLTFAHPSAQADHPGTVGKEAFSWELRVVESPGLSENPDPESTVGPGERGEIIARGPGMSTGYIDSDDAEERSYFGGWLRTRDVAEVDKDGYLYIVDRVDNMIVSGGENIYPAAVERVLGNHPDVAEACVFGRDDEDWGQIVTAVVVAEDGAELTDGDLDDYCRQHDGLADFKRPRAYAITHDPLPRSDTGTVIRDRLVEAHFP
;
A
#
# COMPACT_ATOMS: atom_id res chain seq x y z
N MET A 1 -7.69 24.37 5.77
CA MET A 1 -8.66 23.36 5.25
C MET A 1 -8.04 22.03 5.56
N ASN A 2 -8.76 21.16 6.16
CA ASN A 2 -8.34 19.81 6.49
C ASN A 2 -9.25 18.80 5.76
N LEU A 3 -8.99 17.51 5.92
CA LEU A 3 -9.73 16.46 5.22
C LEU A 3 -11.24 16.51 5.56
N LYS A 4 -11.61 16.68 6.83
CA LYS A 4 -13.01 16.81 7.24
C LYS A 4 -13.72 17.96 6.55
N ASP A 5 -13.13 19.16 6.54
CA ASP A 5 -13.74 20.34 5.89
C ASP A 5 -13.99 20.09 4.40
N ALA A 6 -13.08 19.34 3.74
CA ALA A 6 -13.20 18.98 2.33
C ALA A 6 -14.34 17.99 2.10
N LEU A 7 -14.41 16.93 2.91
CA LEU A 7 -15.50 15.96 2.86
C LEU A 7 -16.86 16.60 3.14
N ASP A 8 -16.97 17.46 4.17
CA ASP A 8 -18.18 18.21 4.47
C ASP A 8 -18.60 19.11 3.30
N ARG A 9 -17.61 19.73 2.59
CA ARG A 9 -17.91 20.48 1.37
C ARG A 9 -18.49 19.57 0.29
N THR A 10 -17.93 18.40 0.09
CA THR A 10 -18.38 17.45 -0.93
C THR A 10 -19.81 17.01 -0.65
N VAL A 11 -20.14 16.66 0.58
CA VAL A 11 -21.52 16.31 1.00
C VAL A 11 -22.49 17.46 0.69
N ARG A 12 -22.11 18.71 0.99
CA ARG A 12 -22.97 19.87 0.67
C ARG A 12 -23.13 20.13 -0.83
N CYS A 13 -22.10 19.84 -1.62
CA CYS A 13 -22.14 20.09 -3.07
C CYS A 13 -22.86 18.97 -3.85
N TYR A 14 -22.74 17.72 -3.39
CA TYR A 14 -23.18 16.54 -4.10
C TYR A 14 -24.01 15.57 -3.22
N PRO A 15 -24.99 16.03 -2.41
CA PRO A 15 -25.64 15.22 -1.37
C PRO A 15 -26.28 13.93 -1.92
N ASP A 16 -26.89 14.00 -3.10
CA ASP A 16 -27.67 12.92 -3.70
C ASP A 16 -26.87 12.04 -4.68
N ARG A 17 -25.57 12.35 -4.86
CA ARG A 17 -24.69 11.55 -5.73
C ARG A 17 -24.28 10.27 -5.02
N PRO A 18 -24.21 9.11 -5.71
CA PRO A 18 -23.60 7.91 -5.16
C PRO A 18 -22.15 8.20 -4.73
N ALA A 19 -21.84 7.96 -3.46
CA ALA A 19 -20.48 8.04 -2.93
C ALA A 19 -19.82 6.66 -2.98
N VAL A 20 -20.56 5.62 -2.55
CA VAL A 20 -20.09 4.24 -2.48
C VAL A 20 -21.10 3.34 -3.18
N VAL A 21 -20.60 2.42 -3.99
CA VAL A 21 -21.33 1.29 -4.55
C VAL A 21 -20.55 0.03 -4.20
N THR A 22 -21.20 -0.98 -3.63
CA THR A 22 -20.57 -2.27 -3.30
C THR A 22 -20.84 -3.30 -4.39
N ASP A 23 -20.01 -4.32 -4.48
CA ASP A 23 -20.15 -5.42 -5.45
C ASP A 23 -21.46 -6.24 -5.28
N ASP A 24 -22.09 -6.20 -4.09
CA ASP A 24 -23.42 -6.76 -3.86
C ASP A 24 -24.58 -5.84 -4.31
N GLY A 25 -24.26 -4.69 -4.89
CA GLY A 25 -25.20 -3.71 -5.45
C GLY A 25 -25.79 -2.72 -4.45
N ARG A 26 -25.32 -2.70 -3.18
CA ARG A 26 -25.71 -1.64 -2.23
C ARG A 26 -25.07 -0.33 -2.65
N SER A 27 -25.83 0.77 -2.59
CA SER A 27 -25.33 2.12 -2.87
C SER A 27 -25.67 3.06 -1.74
N LEU A 28 -24.72 3.94 -1.41
CA LEU A 28 -24.89 5.05 -0.47
C LEU A 28 -24.59 6.36 -1.18
N THR A 29 -25.49 7.33 -1.03
CA THR A 29 -25.22 8.71 -1.43
C THR A 29 -24.25 9.39 -0.45
N TYR A 30 -23.67 10.52 -0.84
CA TYR A 30 -22.82 11.31 0.06
C TYR A 30 -23.55 11.74 1.34
N SER A 31 -24.84 12.09 1.23
CA SER A 31 -25.65 12.45 2.40
C SER A 31 -25.89 11.26 3.34
N GLU A 32 -26.15 10.08 2.78
CA GLU A 32 -26.34 8.86 3.58
C GLU A 32 -25.04 8.40 4.23
N LEU A 33 -23.91 8.44 3.50
CA LEU A 33 -22.60 8.12 4.03
C LEU A 33 -22.22 9.06 5.18
N ASP A 34 -22.48 10.36 5.04
CA ASP A 34 -22.20 11.36 6.07
C ASP A 34 -23.04 11.16 7.33
N ASP A 35 -24.36 10.92 7.18
CA ASP A 35 -25.28 10.63 8.29
C ASP A 35 -24.84 9.38 9.07
N ARG A 36 -24.51 8.29 8.36
CA ARG A 36 -24.09 7.04 8.96
C ARG A 36 -22.73 7.15 9.66
N ALA A 37 -21.76 7.82 9.02
CA ALA A 37 -20.45 8.09 9.61
C ALA A 37 -20.55 9.01 10.84
N THR A 38 -21.45 10.01 10.83
CA THR A 38 -21.71 10.88 11.98
C THR A 38 -22.27 10.10 13.17
N LYS A 39 -23.25 9.25 12.92
CA LYS A 39 -23.82 8.36 13.95
C LYS A 39 -22.77 7.39 14.51
N LEU A 40 -21.94 6.80 13.63
CA LEU A 40 -20.85 5.94 14.08
C LEU A 40 -19.84 6.69 14.95
N ALA A 41 -19.41 7.89 14.53
CA ALA A 41 -18.48 8.71 15.28
C ALA A 41 -19.01 9.05 16.68
N ASN A 42 -20.30 9.43 16.78
CA ASN A 42 -20.97 9.72 18.06
C ASN A 42 -21.05 8.45 18.93
N ALA A 43 -21.47 7.33 18.34
CA ALA A 43 -21.57 6.06 19.05
C ALA A 43 -20.24 5.56 19.59
N LEU A 44 -19.15 5.68 18.82
CA LEU A 44 -17.81 5.32 19.26
C LEU A 44 -17.33 6.24 20.38
N ALA A 45 -17.46 7.56 20.22
CA ALA A 45 -17.04 8.51 21.24
C ALA A 45 -17.77 8.33 22.59
N GLU A 46 -19.04 7.91 22.57
CA GLU A 46 -19.79 7.58 23.80
C GLU A 46 -19.28 6.30 24.48
N ARG A 47 -18.73 5.35 23.71
CA ARG A 47 -18.29 4.04 24.20
C ARG A 47 -16.83 4.03 24.66
N VAL A 48 -15.96 4.63 23.87
CA VAL A 48 -14.50 4.57 24.08
C VAL A 48 -13.87 5.94 24.38
N GLY A 49 -14.65 7.02 24.42
CA GLY A 49 -14.13 8.36 24.67
C GLY A 49 -13.22 8.86 23.55
N THR A 50 -11.92 8.96 23.83
CA THR A 50 -10.88 9.35 22.87
C THR A 50 -9.95 8.18 22.51
N GLU A 51 -10.24 6.98 22.97
CA GLU A 51 -9.48 5.78 22.60
C GLU A 51 -9.76 5.39 21.16
N ARG A 52 -8.86 4.61 20.55
CA ARG A 52 -8.95 4.24 19.14
C ARG A 52 -9.93 3.10 18.90
N CYS A 53 -10.48 3.05 17.66
CA CYS A 53 -11.34 1.97 17.19
C CYS A 53 -10.67 1.23 16.04
N ALA A 54 -10.38 -0.06 16.23
CA ALA A 54 -9.91 -0.93 15.16
C ALA A 54 -11.02 -1.20 14.14
N VAL A 55 -10.63 -1.34 12.87
CA VAL A 55 -11.54 -1.77 11.79
C VAL A 55 -10.91 -2.97 11.11
N LEU A 56 -11.57 -4.11 11.21
CA LEU A 56 -11.16 -5.39 10.63
C LEU A 56 -12.20 -5.82 9.60
N SER A 57 -12.02 -5.40 8.36
CA SER A 57 -13.00 -5.56 7.29
C SER A 57 -12.33 -5.69 5.93
N VAL A 58 -12.94 -6.45 5.02
CA VAL A 58 -12.65 -6.33 3.59
C VAL A 58 -13.17 -4.98 3.06
N ASN A 59 -13.12 -4.73 1.75
CA ASN A 59 -13.62 -3.48 1.17
C ASN A 59 -15.15 -3.39 1.26
N THR A 60 -15.66 -2.84 2.36
CA THR A 60 -17.10 -2.71 2.63
C THR A 60 -17.53 -1.26 2.85
N ALA A 61 -18.83 -1.00 2.77
CA ALA A 61 -19.37 0.30 3.13
C ALA A 61 -19.06 0.67 4.59
N ALA A 62 -19.09 -0.30 5.52
CA ALA A 62 -18.76 -0.07 6.93
C ALA A 62 -17.30 0.35 7.14
N ALA A 63 -16.35 -0.16 6.33
CA ALA A 63 -14.96 0.29 6.34
C ALA A 63 -14.86 1.78 5.94
N VAL A 64 -15.54 2.19 4.86
CA VAL A 64 -15.58 3.59 4.41
C VAL A 64 -16.30 4.49 5.42
N GLU A 65 -17.44 4.06 5.98
CA GLU A 65 -18.15 4.77 7.05
C GLU A 65 -17.24 4.99 8.26
N SER A 66 -16.42 3.99 8.62
CA SER A 66 -15.44 4.08 9.71
C SER A 66 -14.31 5.07 9.39
N MET A 67 -13.78 5.08 8.16
CA MET A 67 -12.81 6.10 7.72
C MET A 67 -13.36 7.53 7.87
N PHE A 68 -14.60 7.74 7.44
CA PHE A 68 -15.26 9.05 7.60
C PHE A 68 -15.53 9.37 9.07
N ALA A 69 -15.92 8.40 9.90
CA ALA A 69 -16.15 8.59 11.33
C ALA A 69 -14.88 9.02 12.06
N GLY A 70 -13.72 8.43 11.74
CA GLY A 70 -12.41 8.81 12.30
C GLY A 70 -12.06 10.29 12.06
N ASN A 71 -12.53 10.86 10.95
CA ASN A 71 -12.33 12.28 10.63
C ASN A 71 -13.32 13.24 11.34
N LYS A 72 -14.31 12.72 12.08
CA LYS A 72 -15.39 13.58 12.61
C LYS A 72 -15.22 13.95 14.08
N ARG A 73 -14.86 13.02 14.95
CA ARG A 73 -14.98 13.26 16.41
C ARG A 73 -13.81 12.78 17.27
N GLY A 74 -12.67 12.38 16.70
CA GLY A 74 -11.46 12.06 17.44
C GLY A 74 -11.38 10.69 18.05
N VAL A 75 -12.19 9.81 17.59
CA VAL A 75 -11.88 8.39 17.73
C VAL A 75 -11.14 7.98 16.47
N ALA A 76 -9.81 7.97 16.53
CA ALA A 76 -9.02 7.55 15.39
C ALA A 76 -9.31 6.10 15.02
N THR A 77 -9.39 5.83 13.72
CA THR A 77 -9.57 4.45 13.23
C THR A 77 -8.23 3.77 13.03
N VAL A 78 -8.09 2.55 13.55
CA VAL A 78 -6.93 1.68 13.38
C VAL A 78 -7.23 0.68 12.27
N GLN A 79 -6.54 0.78 11.15
CA GLN A 79 -6.80 -0.05 9.97
C GLN A 79 -6.05 -1.36 10.07
N LEU A 80 -6.75 -2.44 10.40
CA LEU A 80 -6.17 -3.76 10.57
C LEU A 80 -6.17 -4.57 9.26
N SER A 81 -5.09 -5.29 9.01
CA SER A 81 -4.99 -6.20 7.86
C SER A 81 -5.86 -7.43 8.07
N TYR A 82 -6.89 -7.63 7.27
CA TYR A 82 -7.72 -8.83 7.30
C TYR A 82 -7.00 -10.11 6.83
N ARG A 83 -5.76 -9.98 6.36
CA ARG A 83 -4.89 -11.09 5.97
C ARG A 83 -3.93 -11.51 7.07
N ALA A 84 -3.81 -10.73 8.13
CA ALA A 84 -2.93 -11.01 9.25
C ALA A 84 -3.45 -12.16 10.12
N THR A 85 -2.56 -12.85 10.79
CA THR A 85 -2.92 -13.88 11.77
C THR A 85 -3.56 -13.24 13.01
N VAL A 86 -4.27 -14.05 13.82
CA VAL A 86 -4.90 -13.57 15.05
C VAL A 86 -3.86 -13.01 16.05
N GLU A 87 -2.66 -13.57 16.07
CA GLU A 87 -1.54 -13.10 16.89
C GLU A 87 -1.04 -11.75 16.41
N GLU A 88 -0.81 -11.58 15.11
CA GLU A 88 -0.41 -10.30 14.51
C GLU A 88 -1.48 -9.23 14.70
N LEU A 89 -2.75 -9.59 14.54
CA LEU A 89 -3.87 -8.68 14.80
C LEU A 89 -3.94 -8.22 16.26
N ALA A 90 -3.65 -9.14 17.22
CA ALA A 90 -3.59 -8.78 18.63
C ALA A 90 -2.44 -7.79 18.88
N ASP A 91 -1.24 -8.07 18.38
CA ASP A 91 -0.08 -7.19 18.53
C ASP A 91 -0.33 -5.80 17.89
N MET A 92 -0.98 -5.77 16.71
CA MET A 92 -1.36 -4.50 16.07
C MET A 92 -2.37 -3.72 16.92
N ALA A 93 -3.41 -4.38 17.41
CA ALA A 93 -4.44 -3.73 18.23
C ALA A 93 -3.88 -3.21 19.56
N ASP A 94 -3.02 -4.00 20.22
CA ASP A 94 -2.37 -3.63 21.49
C ASP A 94 -1.39 -2.45 21.27
N THR A 95 -0.58 -2.47 20.21
CA THR A 95 0.33 -1.36 19.87
C THR A 95 -0.42 -0.05 19.63
N ALA A 96 -1.56 -0.13 18.96
CA ALA A 96 -2.38 1.05 18.71
C ALA A 96 -3.33 1.40 19.87
N GLU A 97 -3.32 0.66 20.97
CA GLU A 97 -4.23 0.86 22.12
C GLU A 97 -5.70 0.97 21.68
N ALA A 98 -6.14 0.08 20.79
CA ALA A 98 -7.50 0.08 20.27
C ALA A 98 -8.47 -0.55 21.26
N ALA A 99 -9.44 0.21 21.78
CA ALA A 99 -10.42 -0.27 22.75
C ALA A 99 -11.64 -0.95 22.12
N ALA A 100 -11.98 -0.60 20.88
CA ALA A 100 -13.11 -1.15 20.16
C ALA A 100 -12.68 -1.78 18.83
N VAL A 101 -13.53 -2.66 18.29
CA VAL A 101 -13.40 -3.18 16.93
C VAL A 101 -14.73 -3.14 16.19
N VAL A 102 -14.70 -2.62 14.96
CA VAL A 102 -15.75 -2.81 13.94
C VAL A 102 -15.27 -3.89 12.98
N PHE A 103 -16.09 -4.91 12.74
CA PHE A 103 -15.71 -6.03 11.88
C PHE A 103 -16.88 -6.53 11.04
N ASP A 104 -16.57 -7.11 9.88
CA ASP A 104 -17.55 -7.67 8.93
C ASP A 104 -17.73 -9.19 9.08
N ASP A 105 -18.58 -9.77 8.23
CA ASP A 105 -18.85 -11.21 8.20
C ASP A 105 -17.63 -12.05 7.82
N HIS A 106 -16.78 -11.53 6.93
CA HIS A 106 -15.57 -12.20 6.47
C HIS A 106 -14.58 -12.44 7.60
N ASN A 107 -14.46 -11.48 8.50
CA ASN A 107 -13.49 -11.45 9.59
C ASN A 107 -14.08 -11.80 10.96
N ALA A 108 -15.32 -12.27 10.99
CA ALA A 108 -16.04 -12.49 12.25
C ALA A 108 -15.35 -13.50 13.18
N ASP A 109 -14.76 -14.56 12.63
CA ASP A 109 -14.12 -15.59 13.45
C ASP A 109 -12.85 -15.08 14.12
N GLU A 110 -12.03 -14.26 13.43
CA GLU A 110 -10.82 -13.64 13.95
C GLU A 110 -11.16 -12.56 14.98
N ALA A 111 -12.09 -11.67 14.66
CA ALA A 111 -12.55 -10.62 15.57
C ALA A 111 -13.12 -11.18 16.88
N LEU A 112 -13.91 -12.25 16.82
CA LEU A 112 -14.46 -12.91 17.99
C LEU A 112 -13.39 -13.58 18.84
N LYS A 113 -12.35 -14.18 18.24
CA LYS A 113 -11.21 -14.72 18.99
C LYS A 113 -10.46 -13.63 19.74
N LEU A 114 -10.22 -12.48 19.12
CA LEU A 114 -9.58 -11.31 19.75
C LEU A 114 -10.44 -10.74 20.88
N PHE A 115 -11.73 -10.60 20.66
CA PHE A 115 -12.69 -10.14 21.68
C PHE A 115 -12.75 -11.10 22.88
N ASP A 116 -12.85 -12.41 22.65
CA ASP A 116 -12.87 -13.43 23.72
C ASP A 116 -11.54 -13.46 24.50
N ARG A 117 -10.42 -13.04 23.93
CA ARG A 117 -9.11 -12.85 24.60
C ARG A 117 -9.02 -11.54 25.39
N GLY A 118 -9.98 -10.63 25.21
CA GLY A 118 -10.00 -9.33 25.88
C GLY A 118 -9.07 -8.28 25.26
N VAL A 119 -8.71 -8.44 23.97
CA VAL A 119 -7.97 -7.43 23.21
C VAL A 119 -8.82 -6.17 23.01
N PHE A 120 -10.11 -6.33 22.81
CA PHE A 120 -11.06 -5.23 22.68
C PHE A 120 -12.08 -5.26 23.82
N GLU A 121 -12.46 -4.09 24.34
CA GLU A 121 -13.54 -3.93 25.30
C GLU A 121 -14.92 -3.96 24.62
N ILE A 122 -14.99 -3.49 23.37
CA ILE A 122 -16.19 -3.32 22.57
C ILE A 122 -16.01 -3.98 21.20
N ALA A 123 -17.03 -4.72 20.77
CA ALA A 123 -17.06 -5.35 19.45
C ALA A 123 -18.38 -5.03 18.75
N ILE A 124 -18.29 -4.49 17.53
CA ILE A 124 -19.42 -4.06 16.70
C ILE A 124 -19.38 -4.83 15.38
N HIS A 125 -20.39 -5.64 15.13
CA HIS A 125 -20.48 -6.47 13.94
C HIS A 125 -21.27 -5.79 12.82
N ALA A 126 -20.61 -5.56 11.69
CA ALA A 126 -21.13 -4.93 10.49
C ALA A 126 -21.41 -5.96 9.39
N GLY A 127 -22.37 -6.85 9.63
CA GLY A 127 -22.75 -7.90 8.69
C GLY A 127 -24.12 -8.49 9.02
N ASP A 128 -24.53 -9.48 8.23
CA ASP A 128 -25.81 -10.17 8.35
C ASP A 128 -25.70 -11.51 9.08
N ARG A 129 -24.48 -12.00 9.34
CA ARG A 129 -24.23 -13.23 10.09
C ARG A 129 -24.79 -13.11 11.51
N GLU A 130 -25.56 -14.10 11.95
CA GLU A 130 -26.02 -14.17 13.34
C GLU A 130 -24.84 -14.47 14.28
N ILE A 131 -24.52 -13.53 15.18
CA ILE A 131 -23.46 -13.66 16.18
C ILE A 131 -24.08 -14.04 17.52
N ASP A 132 -23.90 -15.29 17.95
CA ASP A 132 -24.37 -15.77 19.26
C ASP A 132 -23.40 -15.32 20.39
N ARG A 133 -23.28 -14.01 20.57
CA ARG A 133 -22.51 -13.35 21.62
C ARG A 133 -23.25 -12.08 22.04
N PRO A 134 -23.97 -12.08 23.18
CA PRO A 134 -24.77 -10.91 23.62
C PRO A 134 -23.97 -9.63 23.86
N ALA A 135 -22.63 -9.74 24.02
CA ALA A 135 -21.74 -8.59 24.23
C ALA A 135 -21.24 -7.98 22.90
N VAL A 136 -21.52 -8.61 21.75
CA VAL A 136 -21.23 -8.05 20.42
C VAL A 136 -22.43 -7.26 19.97
N GLU A 137 -22.23 -5.99 19.67
CA GLU A 137 -23.29 -5.10 19.21
C GLU A 137 -23.50 -5.22 17.68
N SER A 138 -24.75 -5.13 17.22
CA SER A 138 -25.03 -5.01 15.79
C SER A 138 -24.73 -3.59 15.32
N TYR A 139 -24.00 -3.45 14.22
CA TYR A 139 -23.64 -2.17 13.62
C TYR A 139 -24.86 -1.29 13.34
N GLU A 140 -25.89 -1.83 12.71
CA GLU A 140 -27.13 -1.10 12.43
C GLU A 140 -27.88 -0.70 13.72
N ALA A 141 -27.84 -1.51 14.77
CA ALA A 141 -28.41 -1.14 16.06
C ALA A 141 -27.63 0.00 16.73
N VAL A 142 -26.30 -0.01 16.61
CA VAL A 142 -25.43 1.06 17.09
C VAL A 142 -25.74 2.37 16.38
N LEU A 143 -25.83 2.37 15.05
CA LEU A 143 -26.17 3.57 14.28
C LEU A 143 -27.59 4.09 14.59
N ASN A 144 -28.58 3.20 14.70
CA ASN A 144 -29.96 3.58 14.99
C ASN A 144 -30.14 4.15 16.41
N GLY A 145 -29.26 3.80 17.34
CA GLY A 145 -29.26 4.32 18.72
C GLY A 145 -28.46 5.59 18.93
N ALA A 146 -27.66 6.01 17.95
CA ALA A 146 -26.74 7.15 18.05
C ALA A 146 -27.42 8.48 17.69
N ASP A 147 -26.87 9.58 18.26
CA ASP A 147 -27.29 10.93 17.91
C ASP A 147 -26.89 11.26 16.46
N PRO A 148 -27.81 11.72 15.61
CA PRO A 148 -27.48 12.15 14.26
C PRO A 148 -26.77 13.51 14.18
N GLU A 149 -26.76 14.31 15.24
CA GLU A 149 -26.12 15.62 15.28
C GLU A 149 -24.66 15.49 15.76
N LEU A 150 -23.72 16.08 15.01
CA LEU A 150 -22.32 16.06 15.37
C LEU A 150 -22.04 17.06 16.50
N GLU A 151 -21.51 16.56 17.62
CA GLU A 151 -20.94 17.40 18.67
C GLU A 151 -19.67 18.13 18.17
N PRO A 152 -19.17 19.17 18.87
CA PRO A 152 -18.02 19.95 18.40
C PRO A 152 -16.84 19.09 17.96
N THR A 153 -16.32 19.44 16.80
CA THR A 153 -15.26 18.70 16.11
C THR A 153 -13.89 18.87 16.77
N LEU A 154 -13.02 17.92 16.53
CA LEU A 154 -11.62 17.98 16.91
C LEU A 154 -10.85 19.10 16.24
N PRO A 155 -9.80 19.61 16.88
CA PRO A 155 -8.76 20.38 16.22
C PRO A 155 -8.14 19.64 15.03
N ALA A 156 -7.74 20.38 14.00
CA ALA A 156 -7.25 19.81 12.73
C ALA A 156 -5.95 18.96 12.85
N GLY A 157 -5.16 19.18 13.88
CA GLY A 157 -3.91 18.45 14.13
C GLY A 157 -4.07 17.25 15.08
N GLU A 158 -5.30 16.78 15.33
CA GLU A 158 -5.50 15.57 16.12
C GLU A 158 -5.58 14.34 15.22
N GLU A 159 -5.05 13.23 15.73
CA GLU A 159 -5.02 11.93 15.06
C GLU A 159 -6.42 11.47 14.64
N CYS A 160 -6.54 11.01 13.41
CA CYS A 160 -7.81 10.50 12.87
C CYS A 160 -7.69 9.09 12.27
N ALA A 161 -6.48 8.64 11.96
CA ALA A 161 -6.22 7.30 11.44
C ALA A 161 -4.87 6.77 11.90
N VAL A 162 -4.78 5.44 12.07
CA VAL A 162 -3.54 4.69 12.28
C VAL A 162 -3.46 3.62 11.21
N LEU A 163 -2.39 3.65 10.41
CA LEU A 163 -2.10 2.66 9.39
C LEU A 163 -0.82 1.88 9.74
N TYR A 164 -0.66 0.71 9.16
CA TYR A 164 0.51 -0.12 9.41
C TYR A 164 1.42 -0.21 8.21
N THR A 165 2.73 -0.18 8.49
CA THR A 165 3.73 -0.48 7.47
C THR A 165 3.93 -1.98 7.38
N SER A 166 4.13 -2.47 6.17
CA SER A 166 4.53 -3.86 5.91
C SER A 166 6.02 -4.11 6.14
N GLY A 167 6.62 -3.43 7.10
CA GLY A 167 8.07 -3.41 7.30
C GLY A 167 8.79 -4.73 7.06
N THR A 168 10.05 -4.67 6.66
CA THR A 168 10.96 -5.83 6.53
C THR A 168 11.25 -6.53 7.87
N THR A 169 10.74 -5.98 8.98
CA THR A 169 10.79 -6.55 10.33
C THR A 169 9.52 -7.35 10.60
N SER A 170 9.61 -8.36 11.46
CA SER A 170 8.53 -9.30 11.78
C SER A 170 7.25 -8.68 12.38
N VAL A 171 7.28 -7.42 12.81
CA VAL A 171 6.14 -6.73 13.41
C VAL A 171 5.83 -5.47 12.62
N PRO A 172 4.58 -5.30 12.12
CA PRO A 172 4.14 -4.07 11.46
C PRO A 172 4.22 -2.87 12.42
N LYS A 173 4.62 -1.70 11.91
CA LYS A 173 4.71 -0.47 12.70
C LYS A 173 3.46 0.36 12.53
N ALA A 174 2.92 0.86 13.64
CA ALA A 174 1.75 1.73 13.65
C ALA A 174 2.14 3.18 13.34
N VAL A 175 1.58 3.75 12.27
CA VAL A 175 1.84 5.10 11.79
C VAL A 175 0.59 5.96 11.99
N PRO A 176 0.62 6.94 12.89
CA PRO A 176 -0.51 7.83 13.12
C PRO A 176 -0.55 8.96 12.08
N PHE A 177 -1.77 9.35 11.70
CA PHE A 177 -2.03 10.47 10.80
C PHE A 177 -3.10 11.40 11.37
N ASP A 178 -2.89 12.70 11.18
CA ASP A 178 -3.89 13.71 11.39
C ASP A 178 -4.62 14.10 10.10
N GLN A 179 -5.67 14.89 10.22
CA GLN A 179 -6.50 15.31 9.10
C GLN A 179 -5.78 16.26 8.11
N GLU A 180 -4.73 16.96 8.54
CA GLU A 180 -3.99 17.86 7.67
C GLU A 180 -3.04 17.06 6.78
N GLN A 181 -2.39 16.04 7.33
CA GLN A 181 -1.52 15.12 6.59
C GLN A 181 -2.30 14.38 5.48
N LEU A 182 -3.44 13.76 5.84
CA LEU A 182 -4.30 13.05 4.87
C LEU A 182 -4.92 14.00 3.83
N TRP A 183 -5.18 15.27 4.19
CA TRP A 183 -5.63 16.27 3.24
C TRP A 183 -4.62 16.53 2.12
N TYR A 184 -3.32 16.56 2.44
CA TYR A 184 -2.28 16.76 1.44
C TYR A 184 -2.17 15.57 0.48
N GLY A 185 -2.29 14.35 0.95
CA GLY A 185 -2.37 13.16 0.11
C GLY A 185 -3.56 13.20 -0.84
N ALA A 186 -4.75 13.52 -0.31
CA ALA A 186 -5.96 13.61 -1.11
C ALA A 186 -5.88 14.68 -2.22
N ILE A 187 -5.43 15.90 -1.91
CA ILE A 187 -5.34 16.97 -2.90
C ILE A 187 -4.26 16.67 -3.96
N GLN A 188 -3.17 16.04 -3.56
CA GLN A 188 -2.13 15.59 -4.47
C GLN A 188 -2.66 14.57 -5.48
N GLY A 189 -3.39 13.54 -5.03
CA GLY A 189 -4.02 12.56 -5.91
C GLY A 189 -4.99 13.20 -6.90
N ILE A 190 -5.81 14.18 -6.45
CA ILE A 190 -6.70 14.94 -7.34
C ILE A 190 -5.93 15.69 -8.43
N MET A 191 -4.85 16.37 -8.05
CA MET A 191 -4.08 17.18 -9.00
C MET A 191 -3.32 16.33 -10.02
N GLU A 192 -2.71 15.24 -9.58
CA GLU A 192 -1.85 14.40 -10.42
C GLU A 192 -2.65 13.56 -11.43
N HIS A 193 -3.84 13.07 -11.05
CA HIS A 193 -4.69 12.26 -11.94
C HIS A 193 -5.81 13.07 -12.61
N GLY A 194 -6.01 14.34 -12.21
CA GLY A 194 -7.11 15.17 -12.69
C GLY A 194 -8.49 14.61 -12.33
N ILE A 195 -8.61 14.11 -11.07
CA ILE A 195 -9.86 13.52 -10.57
C ILE A 195 -10.92 14.60 -10.41
N ASP A 196 -12.15 14.33 -10.88
CA ASP A 196 -13.29 15.21 -10.70
C ASP A 196 -14.55 14.43 -10.25
N GLU A 197 -15.64 15.17 -10.07
CA GLU A 197 -16.89 14.60 -9.59
C GLU A 197 -17.56 13.62 -10.57
N THR A 198 -17.13 13.55 -11.80
CA THR A 198 -17.69 12.62 -12.80
C THR A 198 -17.00 11.27 -12.82
N ASP A 199 -15.90 11.14 -12.09
CA ASP A 199 -15.15 9.89 -12.03
C ASP A 199 -15.88 8.80 -11.26
N ILE A 200 -15.64 7.56 -11.70
CA ILE A 200 -16.07 6.34 -11.05
C ILE A 200 -14.83 5.49 -10.82
N ALA A 201 -14.41 5.36 -9.57
CA ALA A 201 -13.17 4.70 -9.20
C ALA A 201 -13.42 3.28 -8.72
N LEU A 202 -12.85 2.28 -9.39
CA LEU A 202 -12.87 0.91 -8.89
C LEU A 202 -11.77 0.69 -7.85
N CYS A 203 -12.14 0.20 -6.67
CA CYS A 203 -11.24 -0.13 -5.57
C CYS A 203 -11.09 -1.65 -5.45
N THR A 204 -10.01 -2.22 -5.98
CA THR A 204 -9.70 -3.65 -5.93
C THR A 204 -8.67 -4.01 -4.88
N SER A 205 -7.84 -3.04 -4.47
CA SER A 205 -6.81 -3.23 -3.46
C SER A 205 -7.39 -3.08 -2.05
N PRO A 206 -6.81 -3.77 -1.04
CA PRO A 206 -7.33 -3.70 0.33
C PRO A 206 -7.33 -2.26 0.87
N TRP A 207 -8.46 -1.83 1.42
CA TRP A 207 -8.69 -0.48 1.89
C TRP A 207 -7.74 -0.04 3.02
N TYR A 208 -7.23 -0.99 3.84
CA TYR A 208 -6.35 -0.70 4.97
C TYR A 208 -4.92 -0.32 4.59
N HIS A 209 -4.56 -0.40 3.32
CA HIS A 209 -3.26 0.09 2.85
C HIS A 209 -3.30 1.58 2.49
N MET A 210 -2.23 2.29 2.84
CA MET A 210 -2.10 3.73 2.55
C MET A 210 -2.31 4.05 1.06
N VAL A 211 -1.80 3.21 0.15
CA VAL A 211 -2.00 3.36 -1.31
C VAL A 211 -3.47 3.32 -1.71
N THR A 212 -4.31 2.64 -0.94
CA THR A 212 -5.75 2.59 -1.18
C THR A 212 -6.48 3.69 -0.41
N THR A 213 -6.27 3.80 0.91
CA THR A 213 -6.99 4.77 1.73
C THR A 213 -6.73 6.20 1.29
N ASP A 214 -5.48 6.63 1.31
CA ASP A 214 -5.14 8.04 1.13
C ASP A 214 -4.84 8.39 -0.33
N ALA A 215 -4.23 7.47 -1.07
CA ALA A 215 -3.89 7.74 -2.45
C ALA A 215 -5.00 7.44 -3.46
N TRP A 216 -6.06 6.75 -3.05
CA TRP A 216 -7.16 6.37 -3.94
C TRP A 216 -8.53 6.78 -3.41
N LEU A 217 -8.93 6.33 -2.21
CA LEU A 217 -10.26 6.58 -1.69
C LEU A 217 -10.49 8.06 -1.37
N TYR A 218 -9.65 8.68 -0.55
CA TYR A 218 -9.84 10.09 -0.17
C TYR A 218 -9.80 11.07 -1.35
N PRO A 219 -8.90 10.97 -2.34
CA PRO A 219 -8.96 11.84 -3.51
C PRO A 219 -10.32 11.81 -4.22
N HIS A 220 -10.87 10.61 -4.44
CA HIS A 220 -12.17 10.46 -5.10
C HIS A 220 -13.32 11.00 -4.26
N PHE A 221 -13.35 10.71 -2.95
CA PHE A 221 -14.38 11.25 -2.07
C PHE A 221 -14.31 12.77 -1.94
N VAL A 222 -13.12 13.36 -1.86
CA VAL A 222 -12.93 14.81 -1.80
C VAL A 222 -13.36 15.49 -3.10
N ALA A 223 -13.10 14.87 -4.24
CA ALA A 223 -13.55 15.36 -5.54
C ALA A 223 -15.07 15.26 -5.76
N GLY A 224 -15.74 14.35 -5.06
CA GLY A 224 -17.18 14.08 -5.24
C GLY A 224 -17.46 12.95 -6.24
N ALA A 225 -16.47 12.14 -6.52
CA ALA A 225 -16.53 10.98 -7.39
C ALA A 225 -17.30 9.81 -6.74
N THR A 226 -17.66 8.80 -7.51
CA THR A 226 -18.22 7.56 -7.01
C THR A 226 -17.11 6.52 -6.84
N VAL A 227 -17.12 5.78 -5.72
CA VAL A 227 -16.22 4.66 -5.49
C VAL A 227 -17.00 3.35 -5.55
N VAL A 228 -16.57 2.44 -6.44
CA VAL A 228 -17.06 1.06 -6.51
C VAL A 228 -16.10 0.19 -5.69
N LEU A 229 -16.61 -0.46 -4.65
CA LEU A 229 -15.84 -1.33 -3.78
C LEU A 229 -15.94 -2.77 -4.26
N HIS A 230 -14.81 -3.36 -4.61
CA HIS A 230 -14.70 -4.81 -4.81
C HIS A 230 -14.20 -5.42 -3.50
N SER A 231 -15.04 -6.22 -2.85
CA SER A 231 -14.83 -6.70 -1.47
C SER A 231 -13.53 -7.48 -1.32
N THR A 232 -13.30 -8.43 -2.23
CA THR A 232 -12.06 -9.23 -2.32
C THR A 232 -11.67 -9.37 -3.78
N PHE A 233 -10.39 -9.23 -4.09
CA PHE A 233 -9.90 -9.24 -5.47
C PHE A 233 -10.13 -10.58 -6.16
N ASP A 234 -10.99 -10.56 -7.17
CA ASP A 234 -11.10 -11.55 -8.25
C ASP A 234 -10.95 -10.82 -9.59
N PRO A 235 -10.10 -11.29 -10.52
CA PRO A 235 -9.79 -10.53 -11.74
C PRO A 235 -10.95 -10.48 -12.74
N GLU A 236 -11.77 -11.52 -12.84
CA GLU A 236 -12.93 -11.54 -13.76
C GLU A 236 -14.02 -10.62 -13.22
N GLU A 237 -14.37 -10.73 -11.92
CA GLU A 237 -15.32 -9.84 -11.27
C GLU A 237 -14.87 -8.38 -11.32
N ALA A 238 -13.57 -8.09 -11.13
CA ALA A 238 -13.05 -6.74 -11.24
C ALA A 238 -13.28 -6.14 -12.64
N LEU A 239 -13.05 -6.93 -13.69
CA LEU A 239 -13.30 -6.51 -15.08
C LEU A 239 -14.80 -6.36 -15.38
N GLU A 240 -15.64 -7.22 -14.81
CA GLU A 240 -17.11 -7.07 -14.87
C GLU A 240 -17.56 -5.77 -14.23
N LEU A 241 -17.03 -5.43 -13.03
CA LEU A 241 -17.35 -4.18 -12.35
C LEU A 241 -16.87 -2.94 -13.13
N VAL A 242 -15.73 -3.00 -13.84
CA VAL A 242 -15.33 -1.92 -14.75
C VAL A 242 -16.39 -1.70 -15.82
N ALA A 243 -16.84 -2.76 -16.49
CA ALA A 243 -17.81 -2.68 -17.57
C ALA A 243 -19.23 -2.31 -17.08
N GLU A 244 -19.66 -2.86 -15.94
CA GLU A 244 -21.02 -2.63 -15.38
C GLU A 244 -21.22 -1.19 -14.92
N HIS A 245 -20.18 -0.61 -14.31
CA HIS A 245 -20.25 0.71 -13.72
C HIS A 245 -19.66 1.82 -14.59
N ASP A 246 -19.18 1.51 -15.80
CA ASP A 246 -18.42 2.46 -16.63
C ASP A 246 -17.27 3.11 -15.84
N ALA A 247 -16.49 2.30 -15.10
CA ALA A 247 -15.45 2.81 -14.23
C ALA A 247 -14.41 3.62 -15.02
N THR A 248 -14.06 4.81 -14.52
CA THR A 248 -13.11 5.72 -15.18
C THR A 248 -11.70 5.59 -14.65
N GLY A 249 -11.55 5.08 -13.43
CA GLY A 249 -10.27 4.89 -12.76
C GLY A 249 -10.15 3.50 -12.15
N LEU A 250 -8.96 2.90 -12.26
CA LEU A 250 -8.61 1.61 -11.67
C LEU A 250 -7.29 1.71 -10.90
N LEU A 251 -7.30 1.34 -9.62
CA LEU A 251 -6.10 1.08 -8.85
C LEU A 251 -5.78 -0.41 -8.87
N GLY A 252 -4.59 -0.77 -9.35
CA GLY A 252 -4.10 -2.15 -9.29
C GLY A 252 -2.61 -2.21 -8.94
N VAL A 253 -2.23 -2.94 -7.88
CA VAL A 253 -0.83 -3.24 -7.66
C VAL A 253 -0.28 -4.12 -8.79
N PRO A 254 1.06 -4.16 -9.03
CA PRO A 254 1.63 -4.85 -10.19
C PRO A 254 1.15 -6.28 -10.40
N THR A 255 0.99 -7.06 -9.32
CA THR A 255 0.48 -8.43 -9.39
C THR A 255 -0.98 -8.50 -9.84
N GLN A 256 -1.83 -7.57 -9.39
CA GLN A 256 -3.23 -7.49 -9.81
C GLN A 256 -3.32 -7.11 -11.30
N LEU A 257 -2.57 -6.09 -11.73
CA LEU A 257 -2.54 -5.70 -13.14
C LEU A 257 -2.06 -6.83 -14.05
N LYS A 258 -1.03 -7.57 -13.64
CA LYS A 258 -0.56 -8.75 -14.39
C LYS A 258 -1.68 -9.77 -14.57
N THR A 259 -2.46 -10.03 -13.54
CA THR A 259 -3.57 -11.00 -13.59
C THR A 259 -4.73 -10.46 -14.45
N LEU A 260 -5.11 -9.21 -14.31
CA LEU A 260 -6.15 -8.56 -15.14
C LEU A 260 -5.77 -8.58 -16.63
N ASN A 261 -4.53 -8.21 -16.97
CA ASN A 261 -4.01 -8.27 -18.32
C ASN A 261 -4.05 -9.70 -18.87
N GLY A 262 -3.70 -10.71 -18.04
CA GLY A 262 -3.76 -12.12 -18.38
C GLY A 262 -5.17 -12.56 -18.76
N VAL A 263 -6.18 -12.22 -17.94
CA VAL A 263 -7.59 -12.52 -18.21
C VAL A 263 -8.04 -11.90 -19.53
N GLN A 264 -7.78 -10.60 -19.73
CA GLN A 264 -8.14 -9.90 -20.98
C GLN A 264 -7.49 -10.52 -22.22
N LYS A 265 -6.25 -10.98 -22.09
CA LYS A 265 -5.45 -11.58 -23.19
C LYS A 265 -5.96 -12.96 -23.60
N GLU A 266 -6.44 -13.77 -22.63
CA GLU A 266 -6.85 -15.17 -22.87
C GLU A 266 -8.29 -15.32 -23.34
N LEU A 267 -9.14 -14.29 -23.18
CA LEU A 267 -10.54 -14.34 -23.54
C LEU A 267 -10.78 -14.20 -25.05
N GLU A 268 -11.71 -15.00 -25.60
CA GLU A 268 -12.19 -14.83 -26.99
C GLU A 268 -12.94 -13.50 -27.18
N THR A 269 -13.59 -13.01 -26.11
CA THR A 269 -14.28 -11.71 -26.07
C THR A 269 -13.85 -11.02 -24.78
N SER A 270 -13.05 -9.97 -24.87
CA SER A 270 -12.58 -9.17 -23.74
C SER A 270 -13.72 -8.43 -23.07
N TYR A 271 -13.57 -8.15 -21.78
CA TYR A 271 -14.44 -7.21 -21.07
C TYR A 271 -14.25 -5.80 -21.65
N ASP A 272 -15.33 -5.01 -21.60
CA ASP A 272 -15.28 -3.62 -22.03
C ASP A 272 -14.58 -2.77 -20.97
N THR A 273 -13.45 -2.19 -21.33
CA THR A 273 -12.66 -1.28 -20.47
C THR A 273 -12.47 0.08 -21.10
N ASP A 274 -13.21 0.42 -22.16
CA ASP A 274 -13.12 1.70 -22.90
C ASP A 274 -13.46 2.91 -22.02
N SER A 275 -14.19 2.71 -20.92
CA SER A 275 -14.51 3.74 -19.93
C SER A 275 -13.31 4.18 -19.09
N LEU A 276 -12.28 3.33 -18.95
CA LEU A 276 -11.09 3.63 -18.14
C LEU A 276 -10.33 4.82 -18.72
N ARG A 277 -10.30 5.91 -17.99
CA ARG A 277 -9.57 7.13 -18.28
C ARG A 277 -8.11 7.04 -17.77
N TYR A 278 -7.87 6.26 -16.73
CA TYR A 278 -6.54 6.02 -16.19
C TYR A 278 -6.49 4.75 -15.35
N VAL A 279 -5.30 4.15 -15.33
CA VAL A 279 -4.92 3.07 -14.41
C VAL A 279 -3.77 3.58 -13.56
N ARG A 280 -3.86 3.39 -12.27
CA ARG A 280 -2.79 3.69 -11.32
C ARG A 280 -2.18 2.41 -10.77
N THR A 281 -0.85 2.37 -10.70
CA THR A 281 -0.10 1.29 -10.08
C THR A 281 1.04 1.83 -9.22
N GLY A 282 1.60 1.00 -8.36
CA GLY A 282 2.69 1.34 -7.46
C GLY A 282 2.78 0.36 -6.29
N GLY A 283 3.55 0.70 -5.26
CA GLY A 283 3.73 -0.12 -4.06
C GLY A 283 4.69 -1.31 -4.24
N ALA A 284 5.08 -1.63 -5.48
CA ALA A 284 6.09 -2.62 -5.82
C ALA A 284 6.77 -2.22 -7.14
N ILE A 285 7.78 -3.00 -7.58
CA ILE A 285 8.49 -2.73 -8.83
C ILE A 285 7.52 -2.87 -10.02
N VAL A 286 7.43 -1.82 -10.82
CA VAL A 286 6.65 -1.77 -12.06
C VAL A 286 7.63 -1.90 -13.23
N THR A 287 7.47 -2.97 -14.03
CA THR A 287 8.30 -3.22 -15.19
C THR A 287 7.75 -2.53 -16.44
N GLU A 288 8.63 -2.22 -17.39
CA GLU A 288 8.25 -1.68 -18.71
C GLU A 288 7.19 -2.60 -19.39
N ASN A 289 7.42 -3.90 -19.40
CA ASN A 289 6.49 -4.86 -19.99
C ASN A 289 5.09 -4.81 -19.34
N LEU A 290 5.01 -4.62 -18.01
CA LEU A 290 3.70 -4.50 -17.34
C LEU A 290 2.96 -3.24 -17.79
N VAL A 291 3.67 -2.11 -17.94
CA VAL A 291 3.09 -0.86 -18.44
C VAL A 291 2.59 -1.03 -19.88
N GLU A 292 3.39 -1.65 -20.75
CA GLU A 292 3.02 -1.93 -22.14
C GLU A 292 1.79 -2.86 -22.22
N GLU A 293 1.78 -3.97 -21.48
CA GLU A 293 0.62 -4.87 -21.46
C GLU A 293 -0.63 -4.19 -20.91
N THR A 294 -0.52 -3.43 -19.81
CA THR A 294 -1.64 -2.68 -19.25
C THR A 294 -2.18 -1.65 -20.24
N SER A 295 -1.29 -0.99 -20.98
CA SER A 295 -1.69 -0.02 -22.01
C SER A 295 -2.44 -0.67 -23.19
N VAL A 296 -2.15 -1.93 -23.48
CA VAL A 296 -2.81 -2.68 -24.56
C VAL A 296 -4.15 -3.28 -24.12
N TYR A 297 -4.21 -3.83 -22.91
CA TYR A 297 -5.33 -4.66 -22.47
C TYR A 297 -6.35 -3.93 -21.58
N LEU A 298 -5.96 -2.83 -20.91
CA LEU A 298 -6.84 -2.10 -20.01
C LEU A 298 -7.00 -0.63 -20.41
N CYS A 299 -5.93 0.17 -20.32
CA CYS A 299 -5.96 1.60 -20.58
C CYS A 299 -4.57 2.14 -20.89
N ASP A 300 -4.43 3.02 -21.88
CA ASP A 300 -3.15 3.61 -22.30
C ASP A 300 -2.61 4.70 -21.35
N GLN A 301 -3.43 5.13 -20.37
CA GLN A 301 -3.05 6.13 -19.38
C GLN A 301 -2.63 5.44 -18.07
N VAL A 302 -1.42 4.88 -18.06
CA VAL A 302 -0.85 4.19 -16.88
C VAL A 302 0.04 5.13 -16.07
N TYR A 303 -0.32 5.35 -14.81
CA TYR A 303 0.45 6.10 -13.82
C TYR A 303 1.21 5.13 -12.91
N ASN A 304 2.52 5.32 -12.77
CA ASN A 304 3.32 4.61 -11.77
C ASN A 304 3.68 5.57 -10.64
N THR A 305 3.44 5.16 -9.39
CA THR A 305 3.71 5.98 -8.21
C THR A 305 4.66 5.27 -7.25
N TYR A 306 5.52 6.04 -6.61
CA TYR A 306 6.39 5.56 -5.55
C TYR A 306 6.14 6.36 -4.29
N GLY A 307 6.10 5.65 -3.16
CA GLY A 307 5.95 6.23 -1.85
C GLY A 307 6.00 5.17 -0.76
N MET A 308 5.61 5.57 0.42
CA MET A 308 5.59 4.72 1.61
C MET A 308 4.52 5.22 2.58
N THR A 309 4.11 4.36 3.52
CA THR A 309 3.08 4.72 4.50
C THR A 309 3.43 6.00 5.24
N GLU A 310 4.66 6.14 5.69
CA GLU A 310 5.15 7.29 6.46
C GLU A 310 5.09 8.62 5.69
N ALA A 311 4.95 8.56 4.38
CA ALA A 311 4.87 9.73 3.49
C ALA A 311 3.43 10.14 3.13
N GLY A 312 2.42 9.41 3.53
CA GLY A 312 1.00 9.68 3.29
C GLY A 312 0.61 10.07 1.87
N PRO A 313 0.59 9.18 0.91
CA PRO A 313 1.36 7.96 0.60
C PRO A 313 2.44 8.12 -0.47
N ASP A 314 2.29 9.15 -1.36
CA ASP A 314 3.04 9.27 -2.61
C ASP A 314 4.12 10.33 -2.54
N LEU A 315 5.34 9.93 -2.87
CA LEU A 315 6.50 10.81 -3.01
C LEU A 315 6.73 11.23 -4.46
N THR A 316 6.39 10.36 -5.42
CA THR A 316 6.61 10.64 -6.85
C THR A 316 5.47 10.15 -7.73
N PHE A 317 5.36 10.76 -8.91
CA PHE A 317 4.43 10.36 -9.97
C PHE A 317 5.14 10.28 -11.31
N ALA A 318 5.06 9.10 -11.94
CA ALA A 318 5.40 8.92 -13.35
C ALA A 318 4.11 8.93 -14.16
N HIS A 319 3.86 10.04 -14.83
CA HIS A 319 2.72 10.20 -15.75
C HIS A 319 2.87 9.31 -16.99
N PRO A 320 1.79 9.00 -17.73
CA PRO A 320 1.86 8.15 -18.93
C PRO A 320 2.91 8.59 -19.96
N SER A 321 3.06 9.90 -20.19
CA SER A 321 4.09 10.43 -21.07
C SER A 321 5.51 10.17 -20.58
N ALA A 322 5.72 10.19 -19.25
CA ALA A 322 7.01 9.87 -18.65
C ALA A 322 7.35 8.38 -18.80
N GLN A 323 6.37 7.50 -18.68
CA GLN A 323 6.57 6.05 -18.89
C GLN A 323 7.03 5.73 -20.31
N ALA A 324 6.54 6.46 -21.32
CA ALA A 324 6.95 6.26 -22.71
C ALA A 324 8.39 6.72 -22.99
N ASP A 325 8.80 7.85 -22.40
CA ASP A 325 10.11 8.46 -22.66
C ASP A 325 11.21 7.95 -21.68
N HIS A 326 10.80 7.50 -20.49
CA HIS A 326 11.65 7.05 -19.38
C HIS A 326 11.14 5.73 -18.79
N PRO A 327 11.22 4.61 -19.53
CA PRO A 327 10.68 3.32 -19.09
C PRO A 327 11.24 2.88 -17.72
N GLY A 328 10.36 2.40 -16.84
CA GLY A 328 10.72 1.93 -15.50
C GLY A 328 10.98 3.03 -14.47
N THR A 329 10.76 4.29 -14.83
CA THR A 329 10.84 5.40 -13.87
C THR A 329 9.67 5.36 -12.88
N VAL A 330 9.92 5.84 -11.65
CA VAL A 330 8.86 6.18 -10.70
C VAL A 330 8.45 7.66 -10.78
N GLY A 331 9.00 8.39 -11.77
CA GLY A 331 8.64 9.77 -12.04
C GLY A 331 9.51 10.80 -11.34
N LYS A 332 8.89 11.92 -11.03
CA LYS A 332 9.50 13.06 -10.32
C LYS A 332 8.78 13.31 -9.02
N GLU A 333 9.41 14.14 -8.17
CA GLU A 333 8.80 14.53 -6.89
C GLU A 333 7.39 15.10 -7.09
N ALA A 334 6.48 14.68 -6.21
CA ALA A 334 5.12 15.21 -6.17
C ALA A 334 5.13 16.67 -5.68
N PHE A 335 4.15 17.47 -6.10
CA PHE A 335 4.16 18.92 -5.92
C PHE A 335 4.26 19.40 -4.46
N SER A 336 3.86 18.59 -3.48
CA SER A 336 3.88 18.93 -2.06
C SER A 336 5.15 18.46 -1.33
N TRP A 337 6.04 17.78 -2.02
CA TRP A 337 7.23 17.15 -1.45
C TRP A 337 8.52 17.84 -1.91
N GLU A 338 9.54 17.78 -1.06
CA GLU A 338 10.92 17.98 -1.41
C GLU A 338 11.64 16.64 -1.27
N LEU A 339 12.20 16.14 -2.38
CA LEU A 339 13.00 14.92 -2.42
C LEU A 339 14.45 15.25 -2.70
N ARG A 340 15.34 14.52 -2.07
CA ARG A 340 16.76 14.54 -2.39
C ARG A 340 17.27 13.10 -2.50
N VAL A 341 18.15 12.87 -3.45
CA VAL A 341 18.96 11.65 -3.53
C VAL A 341 20.34 12.02 -3.04
N VAL A 342 20.75 11.45 -1.93
CA VAL A 342 21.97 11.82 -1.19
C VAL A 342 22.92 10.64 -1.05
N GLU A 343 24.19 10.90 -0.77
CA GLU A 343 25.14 9.83 -0.45
C GLU A 343 24.63 9.02 0.76
N SER A 344 24.57 7.68 0.61
CA SER A 344 24.10 6.81 1.69
C SER A 344 25.28 6.47 2.62
N PRO A 345 25.20 6.81 3.92
CA PRO A 345 26.21 6.40 4.90
C PRO A 345 26.05 4.95 5.36
N GLY A 346 25.11 4.20 4.77
CA GLY A 346 24.69 2.88 5.24
C GLY A 346 23.70 2.97 6.40
N LEU A 347 23.60 1.90 7.22
CA LEU A 347 22.55 1.79 8.23
C LEU A 347 22.83 2.50 9.56
N SER A 348 24.11 2.83 9.83
CA SER A 348 24.55 3.27 11.16
C SER A 348 24.42 4.78 11.41
N GLU A 349 24.30 5.57 10.38
CA GLU A 349 24.28 7.04 10.47
C GLU A 349 23.16 7.60 9.59
N ASN A 350 22.64 8.78 9.94
CA ASN A 350 21.70 9.50 9.08
C ASN A 350 22.46 10.16 7.92
N PRO A 351 21.91 10.16 6.71
CA PRO A 351 22.52 10.82 5.57
C PRO A 351 22.58 12.35 5.76
N ASP A 352 23.60 12.98 5.15
CA ASP A 352 23.67 14.43 5.09
C ASP A 352 22.75 14.95 3.97
N PRO A 353 21.72 15.75 4.27
CA PRO A 353 20.83 16.30 3.24
C PRO A 353 21.53 17.16 2.18
N GLU A 354 22.71 17.68 2.46
CA GLU A 354 23.46 18.50 1.51
C GLU A 354 24.41 17.68 0.60
N SER A 355 24.58 16.36 0.87
CA SER A 355 25.43 15.47 0.06
C SER A 355 24.68 14.88 -1.14
N THR A 356 24.02 15.73 -1.95
CA THR A 356 23.25 15.28 -3.11
C THR A 356 24.14 14.67 -4.18
N VAL A 357 23.70 13.54 -4.76
CA VAL A 357 24.41 12.86 -5.85
C VAL A 357 24.06 13.48 -7.22
N GLY A 358 24.97 13.31 -8.18
CA GLY A 358 24.77 13.79 -9.55
C GLY A 358 23.94 12.84 -10.42
N PRO A 359 23.50 13.30 -11.62
CA PRO A 359 22.77 12.44 -12.56
C PRO A 359 23.58 11.20 -12.96
N GLY A 360 22.94 10.02 -12.90
CA GLY A 360 23.55 8.72 -13.15
C GLY A 360 24.29 8.14 -11.94
N GLU A 361 24.33 8.86 -10.81
CA GLU A 361 24.86 8.36 -9.56
C GLU A 361 23.72 7.81 -8.66
N ARG A 362 24.07 6.87 -7.80
CA ARG A 362 23.14 6.24 -6.87
C ARG A 362 23.27 6.85 -5.50
N GLY A 363 22.13 7.08 -4.87
CA GLY A 363 22.06 7.57 -3.51
C GLY A 363 20.78 7.14 -2.82
N GLU A 364 20.67 7.44 -1.55
CA GLU A 364 19.49 7.18 -0.74
C GLU A 364 18.48 8.32 -0.87
N ILE A 365 17.20 7.99 -1.00
CA ILE A 365 16.14 9.00 -1.04
C ILE A 365 15.84 9.47 0.38
N ILE A 366 15.84 10.79 0.56
CA ILE A 366 15.25 11.45 1.72
C ILE A 366 14.13 12.39 1.26
N ALA A 367 13.11 12.54 2.08
CA ALA A 367 11.91 13.29 1.73
C ALA A 367 11.48 14.21 2.87
N ARG A 368 10.85 15.34 2.55
CA ARG A 368 10.08 16.13 3.50
C ARG A 368 8.89 16.77 2.83
N GLY A 369 7.77 16.83 3.54
CA GLY A 369 6.54 17.40 3.02
C GLY A 369 5.43 17.40 4.07
N PRO A 370 4.33 18.09 3.81
CA PRO A 370 3.25 18.26 4.77
C PRO A 370 2.42 16.98 5.01
N GLY A 371 2.48 15.99 4.10
CA GLY A 371 1.85 14.68 4.26
C GLY A 371 2.66 13.71 5.13
N MET A 372 3.90 14.08 5.51
CA MET A 372 4.77 13.22 6.31
C MET A 372 4.17 12.96 7.70
N SER A 373 4.10 11.68 8.11
CA SER A 373 3.67 11.32 9.47
C SER A 373 4.65 11.85 10.52
N THR A 374 4.19 11.92 11.76
CA THR A 374 5.00 12.48 12.87
C THR A 374 5.89 11.45 13.56
N GLY A 375 5.82 10.18 13.16
CA GLY A 375 6.58 9.09 13.77
C GLY A 375 5.81 7.78 13.81
N TYR A 376 6.14 6.93 14.77
CA TYR A 376 5.49 5.66 15.01
C TYR A 376 4.93 5.60 16.42
N ILE A 377 3.85 4.87 16.60
CA ILE A 377 3.35 4.54 17.93
C ILE A 377 4.26 3.47 18.52
N ASP A 378 4.75 3.67 19.73
CA ASP A 378 5.50 2.69 20.54
C ASP A 378 6.78 2.13 19.88
N SER A 379 7.47 2.94 19.06
CA SER A 379 8.70 2.49 18.37
C SER A 379 9.77 3.59 18.23
N ASP A 380 10.30 4.05 19.38
CA ASP A 380 11.35 5.09 19.43
C ASP A 380 12.57 4.75 18.56
N ASP A 381 13.05 3.50 18.59
CA ASP A 381 14.18 3.04 17.78
C ASP A 381 13.92 3.14 16.26
N ALA A 382 12.69 2.90 15.82
CA ALA A 382 12.32 3.02 14.43
C ALA A 382 12.17 4.49 14.02
N GLU A 383 11.66 5.32 14.91
CA GLU A 383 11.50 6.75 14.71
C GLU A 383 12.88 7.42 14.54
N GLU A 384 13.83 7.17 15.45
CA GLU A 384 15.20 7.71 15.35
C GLU A 384 15.93 7.31 14.05
N ARG A 385 15.57 6.14 13.48
CA ARG A 385 16.16 5.66 12.22
C ARG A 385 15.47 6.20 10.98
N SER A 386 14.23 6.64 11.08
CA SER A 386 13.41 7.05 9.94
C SER A 386 13.23 8.57 9.87
N TYR A 387 13.28 9.29 10.99
CA TYR A 387 13.07 10.73 11.03
C TYR A 387 14.29 11.45 11.61
N PHE A 388 14.82 12.44 10.89
CA PHE A 388 15.98 13.19 11.32
C PHE A 388 15.97 14.62 10.74
N GLY A 389 16.16 15.61 11.57
CA GLY A 389 16.31 17.01 11.13
C GLY A 389 15.17 17.55 10.25
N GLY A 390 13.96 17.01 10.41
CA GLY A 390 12.78 17.37 9.59
C GLY A 390 12.70 16.63 8.25
N TRP A 391 13.52 15.61 8.04
CA TRP A 391 13.49 14.71 6.90
C TRP A 391 12.99 13.34 7.29
N LEU A 392 12.28 12.69 6.36
CA LEU A 392 11.98 11.27 6.34
C LEU A 392 13.07 10.54 5.56
N ARG A 393 13.65 9.53 6.15
CA ARG A 393 14.60 8.61 5.55
C ARG A 393 13.86 7.43 4.96
N THR A 394 13.79 7.33 3.63
CA THR A 394 13.03 6.24 2.99
C THR A 394 13.76 4.91 3.05
N ARG A 395 15.09 4.94 3.12
CA ARG A 395 16.00 3.80 3.01
C ARG A 395 15.94 3.12 1.64
N ASP A 396 15.31 3.74 0.66
CA ASP A 396 15.30 3.32 -0.72
C ASP A 396 16.44 4.01 -1.46
N VAL A 397 17.17 3.25 -2.27
CA VAL A 397 18.27 3.73 -3.12
C VAL A 397 17.71 3.99 -4.50
N ALA A 398 17.98 5.16 -5.03
CA ALA A 398 17.58 5.55 -6.37
C ALA A 398 18.76 6.09 -7.18
N GLU A 399 18.56 6.09 -8.50
CA GLU A 399 19.36 6.81 -9.48
C GLU A 399 18.49 7.91 -10.09
N VAL A 400 19.04 9.10 -10.29
CA VAL A 400 18.37 10.22 -10.96
C VAL A 400 18.98 10.37 -12.35
N ASP A 401 18.15 10.39 -13.40
CA ASP A 401 18.66 10.64 -14.74
C ASP A 401 18.93 12.15 -14.99
N LYS A 402 19.50 12.46 -16.16
CA LYS A 402 19.82 13.85 -16.56
C LYS A 402 18.58 14.76 -16.70
N ASP A 403 17.39 14.19 -16.85
CA ASP A 403 16.13 14.89 -17.02
C ASP A 403 15.35 14.97 -15.68
N GLY A 404 15.95 14.44 -14.58
CA GLY A 404 15.41 14.49 -13.22
C GLY A 404 14.39 13.42 -12.88
N TYR A 405 14.32 12.33 -13.66
CA TYR A 405 13.47 11.18 -13.36
C TYR A 405 14.18 10.21 -12.42
N LEU A 406 13.41 9.66 -11.47
CA LEU A 406 13.89 8.73 -10.45
C LEU A 406 13.65 7.28 -10.87
N TYR A 407 14.63 6.44 -10.59
CA TYR A 407 14.59 4.99 -10.78
C TYR A 407 14.95 4.32 -9.46
N ILE A 408 14.04 3.56 -8.87
CA ILE A 408 14.32 2.81 -7.65
C ILE A 408 15.26 1.66 -7.98
N VAL A 409 16.36 1.58 -7.27
CA VAL A 409 17.39 0.55 -7.46
C VAL A 409 17.22 -0.60 -6.49
N ASP A 410 17.11 -0.30 -5.18
CA ASP A 410 16.93 -1.27 -4.10
C ASP A 410 16.71 -0.54 -2.76
N ARG A 411 16.70 -1.29 -1.66
CA ARG A 411 16.71 -0.74 -0.31
C ARG A 411 18.11 -0.82 0.31
N VAL A 412 18.43 0.16 1.14
CA VAL A 412 19.69 0.14 1.95
C VAL A 412 19.73 -1.11 2.83
N ASP A 413 18.57 -1.53 3.36
CA ASP A 413 18.43 -2.73 4.21
C ASP A 413 18.77 -4.04 3.49
N ASN A 414 18.55 -4.09 2.17
CA ASN A 414 18.80 -5.28 1.36
C ASN A 414 20.25 -5.35 0.83
N MET A 415 20.98 -4.25 0.93
CA MET A 415 22.32 -4.17 0.35
C MET A 415 23.26 -5.24 0.93
N ILE A 416 23.84 -6.03 0.05
CA ILE A 416 24.80 -7.07 0.39
C ILE A 416 26.20 -6.45 0.37
N VAL A 417 26.96 -6.59 1.45
CA VAL A 417 28.35 -6.17 1.50
C VAL A 417 29.25 -7.39 1.36
N SER A 418 29.76 -7.62 0.16
CA SER A 418 30.59 -8.78 -0.16
C SER A 418 31.99 -8.36 -0.59
N GLY A 419 33.00 -8.75 0.17
CA GLY A 419 34.40 -8.39 -0.12
C GLY A 419 34.67 -6.89 -0.14
N GLY A 420 33.85 -6.08 0.55
CA GLY A 420 33.94 -4.63 0.58
C GLY A 420 33.19 -3.92 -0.57
N GLU A 421 32.50 -4.67 -1.43
CA GLU A 421 31.69 -4.13 -2.52
C GLU A 421 30.20 -4.14 -2.14
N ASN A 422 29.50 -3.07 -2.48
CA ASN A 422 28.06 -2.94 -2.29
C ASN A 422 27.30 -3.57 -3.46
N ILE A 423 26.52 -4.59 -3.18
CA ILE A 423 25.72 -5.32 -4.17
C ILE A 423 24.24 -5.15 -3.84
N TYR A 424 23.49 -4.66 -4.81
CA TYR A 424 22.05 -4.50 -4.71
C TYR A 424 21.34 -5.73 -5.26
N PRO A 425 20.61 -6.52 -4.45
CA PRO A 425 19.89 -7.72 -4.86
C PRO A 425 19.06 -7.55 -6.12
N ALA A 426 18.31 -6.48 -6.23
CA ALA A 426 17.43 -6.24 -7.36
C ALA A 426 18.14 -6.21 -8.73
N ALA A 427 19.43 -5.80 -8.76
CA ALA A 427 20.21 -5.85 -9.99
C ALA A 427 20.53 -7.29 -10.42
N VAL A 428 20.71 -8.19 -9.48
CA VAL A 428 20.95 -9.63 -9.72
C VAL A 428 19.64 -10.35 -10.03
N GLU A 429 18.58 -10.03 -9.28
CA GLU A 429 17.22 -10.56 -9.49
C GLU A 429 16.72 -10.27 -10.91
N ARG A 430 16.97 -9.05 -11.40
CA ARG A 430 16.63 -8.66 -12.79
C ARG A 430 17.35 -9.53 -13.83
N VAL A 431 18.62 -9.82 -13.60
CA VAL A 431 19.38 -10.68 -14.54
C VAL A 431 18.85 -12.11 -14.51
N LEU A 432 18.61 -12.67 -13.32
CA LEU A 432 18.04 -14.00 -13.18
C LEU A 432 16.63 -14.09 -13.78
N GLY A 433 15.79 -13.07 -13.56
CA GLY A 433 14.43 -13.01 -14.10
C GLY A 433 14.33 -12.86 -15.62
N ASN A 434 15.44 -12.54 -16.31
CA ASN A 434 15.50 -12.56 -17.78
C ASN A 434 15.81 -13.96 -18.35
N HIS A 435 16.09 -14.94 -17.51
CA HIS A 435 16.30 -16.32 -17.96
C HIS A 435 14.96 -16.95 -18.35
N PRO A 436 14.82 -17.61 -19.52
CA PRO A 436 13.54 -18.11 -20.04
C PRO A 436 12.85 -19.14 -19.12
N ASP A 437 13.63 -19.86 -18.33
CA ASP A 437 13.14 -20.92 -17.44
C ASP A 437 13.00 -20.44 -15.97
N VAL A 438 13.09 -19.13 -15.70
CA VAL A 438 12.93 -18.52 -14.37
C VAL A 438 11.63 -17.74 -14.31
N ALA A 439 10.71 -18.16 -13.46
CA ALA A 439 9.47 -17.47 -13.18
C ALA A 439 9.70 -16.29 -12.22
N GLU A 440 10.56 -16.50 -11.20
CA GLU A 440 10.89 -15.51 -10.20
C GLU A 440 12.23 -15.79 -9.53
N ALA A 441 12.90 -14.74 -9.03
CA ALA A 441 14.13 -14.88 -8.25
C ALA A 441 14.15 -13.91 -7.08
N CYS A 442 14.69 -14.35 -5.94
CA CYS A 442 14.98 -13.51 -4.79
C CYS A 442 16.44 -13.68 -4.38
N VAL A 443 17.14 -12.55 -4.21
CA VAL A 443 18.56 -12.50 -3.89
C VAL A 443 18.77 -11.83 -2.54
N PHE A 444 19.69 -12.36 -1.75
CA PHE A 444 20.05 -11.83 -0.43
C PHE A 444 21.49 -12.19 -0.05
N GLY A 445 22.02 -11.45 0.94
CA GLY A 445 23.30 -11.74 1.54
C GLY A 445 23.20 -12.85 2.57
N ARG A 446 24.19 -13.73 2.61
CA ARG A 446 24.38 -14.71 3.68
C ARG A 446 25.76 -14.56 4.26
N ASP A 447 25.86 -14.59 5.59
CA ASP A 447 27.14 -14.42 6.28
C ASP A 447 28.19 -15.41 5.81
N ASP A 448 29.41 -14.92 5.63
CA ASP A 448 30.57 -15.67 5.16
C ASP A 448 31.84 -15.18 5.85
N GLU A 449 32.70 -16.11 6.31
CA GLU A 449 33.91 -15.80 7.09
C GLU A 449 34.96 -15.03 6.27
N ASP A 450 35.02 -15.25 4.96
CA ASP A 450 36.05 -14.66 4.09
C ASP A 450 35.58 -13.36 3.42
N TRP A 451 34.29 -13.25 3.10
CA TRP A 451 33.69 -12.17 2.31
C TRP A 451 32.82 -11.22 3.12
N GLY A 452 32.59 -11.49 4.40
CA GLY A 452 31.56 -10.82 5.21
C GLY A 452 30.17 -11.36 4.87
N GLN A 453 29.76 -11.16 3.60
CA GLN A 453 28.56 -11.80 3.05
C GLN A 453 28.85 -12.38 1.66
N ILE A 454 28.14 -13.46 1.30
CA ILE A 454 28.07 -13.96 -0.06
C ILE A 454 26.68 -13.74 -0.66
N VAL A 455 26.64 -13.46 -1.95
CA VAL A 455 25.38 -13.32 -2.70
C VAL A 455 24.75 -14.71 -2.86
N THR A 456 23.49 -14.83 -2.48
CA THR A 456 22.72 -16.09 -2.51
C THR A 456 21.39 -15.85 -3.22
N ALA A 457 20.92 -16.79 -4.02
CA ALA A 457 19.67 -16.68 -4.75
C ALA A 457 18.74 -17.87 -4.47
N VAL A 458 17.45 -17.58 -4.28
CA VAL A 458 16.36 -18.57 -4.41
C VAL A 458 15.63 -18.26 -5.71
N VAL A 459 15.46 -19.28 -6.56
CA VAL A 459 14.91 -19.15 -7.90
C VAL A 459 13.69 -20.06 -8.02
N VAL A 460 12.57 -19.50 -8.45
CA VAL A 460 11.38 -20.27 -8.83
C VAL A 460 11.49 -20.59 -10.31
N ALA A 461 11.51 -21.88 -10.63
CA ALA A 461 11.56 -22.33 -12.01
C ALA A 461 10.18 -22.24 -12.69
N GLU A 462 10.16 -21.96 -13.99
CA GLU A 462 8.95 -22.04 -14.80
C GLU A 462 8.40 -23.48 -14.82
N ASP A 463 7.09 -23.62 -15.04
CA ASP A 463 6.42 -24.91 -15.04
C ASP A 463 7.02 -25.87 -16.08
N GLY A 464 7.54 -27.00 -15.59
CA GLY A 464 8.16 -28.03 -16.42
C GLY A 464 9.61 -27.73 -16.84
N ALA A 465 10.22 -26.67 -16.35
CA ALA A 465 11.63 -26.38 -16.56
C ALA A 465 12.51 -27.25 -15.65
N GLU A 466 13.62 -27.79 -16.23
CA GLU A 466 14.66 -28.47 -15.48
C GLU A 466 15.89 -27.56 -15.35
N LEU A 467 15.92 -26.74 -14.30
CA LEU A 467 16.98 -25.79 -14.00
C LEU A 467 17.97 -26.37 -12.99
N THR A 468 19.26 -26.09 -13.20
CA THR A 468 20.32 -26.44 -12.24
C THR A 468 21.08 -25.19 -11.78
N ASP A 469 21.78 -25.29 -10.64
CA ASP A 469 22.69 -24.23 -10.16
C ASP A 469 23.73 -23.85 -11.21
N GLY A 470 24.20 -24.84 -11.99
CA GLY A 470 25.18 -24.63 -13.05
C GLY A 470 24.64 -23.81 -14.21
N ASP A 471 23.37 -24.00 -14.60
CA ASP A 471 22.74 -23.27 -15.69
C ASP A 471 22.59 -21.79 -15.31
N LEU A 472 22.16 -21.52 -14.07
CA LEU A 472 22.01 -20.17 -13.53
C LEU A 472 23.37 -19.47 -13.38
N ASP A 473 24.39 -20.20 -12.89
CA ASP A 473 25.73 -19.66 -12.73
C ASP A 473 26.37 -19.30 -14.09
N ASP A 474 26.24 -20.18 -15.08
CA ASP A 474 26.72 -19.93 -16.43
C ASP A 474 25.97 -18.79 -17.11
N TYR A 475 24.65 -18.68 -16.90
CA TYR A 475 23.86 -17.57 -17.39
C TYR A 475 24.33 -16.23 -16.81
N CYS A 476 24.49 -16.14 -15.48
CA CYS A 476 24.99 -14.94 -14.82
C CYS A 476 26.40 -14.55 -15.29
N ARG A 477 27.29 -15.53 -15.55
CA ARG A 477 28.65 -15.27 -16.07
C ARG A 477 28.67 -14.72 -17.48
N GLN A 478 27.72 -15.10 -18.30
CA GLN A 478 27.64 -14.70 -19.72
C GLN A 478 26.87 -13.41 -19.91
N HIS A 479 26.21 -12.90 -18.87
CA HIS A 479 25.40 -11.69 -18.96
C HIS A 479 26.24 -10.42 -18.82
N ASP A 480 26.38 -9.64 -19.90
CA ASP A 480 27.21 -8.43 -19.95
C ASP A 480 26.84 -7.35 -18.90
N GLY A 481 25.59 -7.37 -18.40
CA GLY A 481 25.07 -6.43 -17.40
C GLY A 481 25.37 -6.80 -15.95
N LEU A 482 26.04 -7.95 -15.68
CA LEU A 482 26.34 -8.40 -14.31
C LEU A 482 27.83 -8.64 -14.11
N ALA A 483 28.46 -7.81 -13.29
CA ALA A 483 29.85 -8.01 -12.90
C ALA A 483 30.03 -9.31 -12.08
N ASP A 484 31.12 -10.07 -12.29
CA ASP A 484 31.32 -11.38 -11.68
C ASP A 484 31.28 -11.39 -10.15
N PHE A 485 31.67 -10.31 -9.49
CA PHE A 485 31.59 -10.21 -8.03
C PHE A 485 30.16 -10.13 -7.48
N LYS A 486 29.18 -9.72 -8.31
CA LYS A 486 27.74 -9.64 -7.96
C LYS A 486 27.01 -10.97 -8.16
N ARG A 487 27.61 -11.91 -8.85
CA ARG A 487 27.01 -13.19 -9.17
C ARG A 487 26.76 -14.02 -7.92
N PRO A 488 25.60 -14.66 -7.77
CA PRO A 488 25.33 -15.57 -6.64
C PRO A 488 26.39 -16.67 -6.52
N ARG A 489 26.76 -16.99 -5.31
CA ARG A 489 27.70 -18.07 -4.98
C ARG A 489 26.97 -19.33 -4.49
N ALA A 490 25.68 -19.19 -4.20
CA ALA A 490 24.81 -20.30 -3.84
C ALA A 490 23.42 -20.06 -4.45
N TYR A 491 22.80 -21.13 -4.90
CA TYR A 491 21.46 -21.12 -5.47
C TYR A 491 20.60 -22.16 -4.76
N ALA A 492 19.32 -21.87 -4.60
CA ALA A 492 18.29 -22.86 -4.30
C ALA A 492 17.18 -22.73 -5.35
N ILE A 493 16.77 -23.85 -5.92
CA ILE A 493 15.73 -23.88 -6.96
C ILE A 493 14.48 -24.51 -6.36
N THR A 494 13.34 -23.86 -6.56
CA THR A 494 12.03 -24.32 -6.11
C THR A 494 10.99 -24.18 -7.22
N HIS A 495 9.86 -24.86 -7.08
CA HIS A 495 8.65 -24.65 -7.88
C HIS A 495 7.52 -24.02 -7.04
N ASP A 496 7.76 -23.86 -5.71
CA ASP A 496 6.82 -23.18 -4.85
C ASP A 496 6.96 -21.66 -4.98
N PRO A 497 5.87 -20.88 -4.92
CA PRO A 497 5.93 -19.43 -4.99
C PRO A 497 6.71 -18.86 -3.79
N LEU A 498 7.39 -17.73 -4.00
CA LEU A 498 8.13 -17.06 -2.93
C LEU A 498 7.16 -16.56 -1.84
N PRO A 499 7.52 -16.70 -0.55
CA PRO A 499 6.72 -16.19 0.56
C PRO A 499 6.63 -14.67 0.51
N ARG A 500 5.42 -14.13 0.64
CA ARG A 500 5.15 -12.69 0.54
C ARG A 500 4.41 -12.16 1.77
N SER A 501 4.65 -10.89 2.03
CA SER A 501 3.81 -10.10 2.94
C SER A 501 2.47 -9.77 2.29
N ASP A 502 1.55 -9.22 3.06
CA ASP A 502 0.23 -8.75 2.59
C ASP A 502 0.31 -7.71 1.47
N THR A 503 1.40 -6.94 1.42
CA THR A 503 1.69 -5.96 0.36
C THR A 503 2.34 -6.57 -0.88
N GLY A 504 2.57 -7.89 -0.90
CA GLY A 504 3.22 -8.59 -2.01
C GLY A 504 4.75 -8.57 -1.97
N THR A 505 5.38 -7.99 -0.95
CA THR A 505 6.84 -7.98 -0.79
C THR A 505 7.35 -9.36 -0.36
N VAL A 506 8.41 -9.86 -1.01
CA VAL A 506 9.03 -11.14 -0.65
C VAL A 506 9.66 -11.08 0.72
N ILE A 507 9.34 -12.06 1.57
CA ILE A 507 9.88 -12.20 2.93
C ILE A 507 11.17 -13.01 2.88
N ARG A 508 12.31 -12.29 2.77
CA ARG A 508 13.65 -12.90 2.59
C ARG A 508 14.06 -13.82 3.73
N ASP A 509 13.76 -13.47 4.97
CA ASP A 509 14.13 -14.25 6.15
C ASP A 509 13.53 -15.67 6.12
N ARG A 510 12.29 -15.82 5.66
CA ARG A 510 11.65 -17.13 5.48
C ARG A 510 12.36 -17.98 4.42
N LEU A 511 12.92 -17.36 3.39
CA LEU A 511 13.69 -18.06 2.36
C LEU A 511 15.05 -18.53 2.87
N VAL A 512 15.71 -17.71 3.71
CA VAL A 512 16.95 -18.11 4.38
C VAL A 512 16.72 -19.33 5.25
N GLU A 513 15.71 -19.28 6.11
CA GLU A 513 15.37 -20.39 7.01
C GLU A 513 14.99 -21.68 6.26
N ALA A 514 14.23 -21.55 5.17
CA ALA A 514 13.73 -22.70 4.43
C ALA A 514 14.80 -23.39 3.55
N HIS A 515 15.70 -22.61 2.95
CA HIS A 515 16.60 -23.11 1.90
C HIS A 515 18.08 -23.13 2.29
N PHE A 516 18.46 -22.36 3.31
CA PHE A 516 19.85 -22.20 3.76
C PHE A 516 19.97 -22.20 5.30
N PRO A 517 19.45 -23.24 5.99
CA PRO A 517 19.37 -23.32 7.45
C PRO A 517 20.75 -23.34 8.15
#